data_d424463af8b1326ff2a7a1c51477da85
#
_entry.id   d424463af8b1326ff2a7a1c51477da85
#
_cell.length_a   1.000
_cell.length_b   1.000
_cell.length_c   1.000
_cell.angle_alpha   90.00
_cell.angle_beta   90.00
_cell.angle_gamma   90.00
#
_symmetry.space_group_name_H-M   'P 1'
#
loop_
_entity.id
_entity.type
_entity.pdbx_description
1 polymer ?
#
loop_
_entity_poly.entity_id
_entity_poly.type
_entity_poly.pdbx_seq_one_letter_code
_entity_poly.pdbx_strand_id
1 'polypeptide(L)'
;MLSLNQLIGAPLTALGGILCLRWWIFWRRHYRGKLITYGPYSHVRHPLYASFLILVLGLALLITIPETLMLLLITLAVIPLHIRGEEEELLKRYGEAYRRYMKRVRWRLIPGIY
;
A
#
# COMPACT_ATOMS: atom_id res chain seq x y z
N MET A 1 -26.37 16.63 -5.75
CA MET A 1 -26.27 15.95 -4.44
C MET A 1 -25.37 14.73 -4.57
N LEU A 2 -24.53 14.49 -3.59
CA LEU A 2 -23.59 13.36 -3.62
C LEU A 2 -24.30 12.04 -3.30
N SER A 3 -23.98 10.99 -4.06
CA SER A 3 -24.44 9.64 -3.77
C SER A 3 -23.69 9.07 -2.55
N LEU A 4 -24.19 7.95 -1.99
CA LEU A 4 -23.51 7.25 -0.91
C LEU A 4 -22.10 6.83 -1.34
N ASN A 5 -21.93 6.35 -2.57
CA ASN A 5 -20.62 5.97 -3.11
C ASN A 5 -19.64 7.15 -3.06
N GLN A 6 -20.09 8.34 -3.45
CA GLN A 6 -19.25 9.55 -3.43
C GLN A 6 -18.94 10.03 -2.02
N LEU A 7 -19.90 9.89 -1.10
CA LEU A 7 -19.69 10.25 0.30
C LEU A 7 -18.64 9.38 0.98
N ILE A 8 -18.52 8.12 0.58
CA ILE A 8 -17.48 7.20 1.07
C ILE A 8 -16.20 7.36 0.25
N GLY A 9 -16.31 7.47 -1.06
CA GLY A 9 -15.16 7.52 -1.98
C GLY A 9 -14.32 8.77 -1.84
N ALA A 10 -14.94 9.93 -1.59
CA ALA A 10 -14.19 11.18 -1.47
C ALA A 10 -13.20 11.16 -0.29
N PRO A 11 -13.62 10.80 0.95
CA PRO A 11 -12.65 10.72 2.06
C PRO A 11 -11.62 9.60 1.88
N LEU A 12 -11.97 8.47 1.28
CA LEU A 12 -11.01 7.41 0.99
C LEU A 12 -9.97 7.86 -0.02
N THR A 13 -10.38 8.58 -1.06
CA THR A 13 -9.46 9.14 -2.06
C THR A 13 -8.49 10.12 -1.41
N ALA A 14 -9.00 11.01 -0.57
CA ALA A 14 -8.16 11.97 0.15
C ALA A 14 -7.18 11.25 1.08
N LEU A 15 -7.66 10.27 1.85
CA LEU A 15 -6.83 9.49 2.76
C LEU A 15 -5.73 8.75 2.00
N GLY A 16 -6.08 8.04 0.93
CA GLY A 16 -5.11 7.31 0.11
C GLY A 16 -4.06 8.21 -0.49
N GLY A 17 -4.47 9.36 -1.02
CA GLY A 17 -3.55 10.36 -1.57
C GLY A 17 -2.59 10.92 -0.52
N ILE A 18 -3.11 11.27 0.65
CA ILE A 18 -2.31 11.77 1.77
C ILE A 18 -1.30 10.71 2.24
N LEU A 19 -1.74 9.47 2.39
CA LEU A 19 -0.86 8.38 2.82
C LEU A 19 0.24 8.10 1.79
N CYS A 20 -0.07 8.14 0.50
CA CYS A 20 0.93 8.00 -0.56
C CYS A 20 1.97 9.12 -0.49
N LEU A 21 1.52 10.36 -0.31
CA LEU A 21 2.42 11.51 -0.21
C LEU A 21 3.30 11.42 1.04
N ARG A 22 2.72 11.07 2.17
CA ARG A 22 3.47 10.89 3.42
C ARG A 22 4.51 9.78 3.30
N TRP A 23 4.17 8.65 2.68
CA TRP A 23 5.11 7.57 2.42
C TRP A 23 6.26 8.07 1.54
N TRP A 24 5.96 8.80 0.47
CA TRP A 24 6.98 9.31 -0.46
C TRP A 24 7.96 10.25 0.23
N ILE A 25 7.44 11.18 1.05
CA ILE A 25 8.26 12.09 1.83
C ILE A 25 9.14 11.31 2.83
N PHE A 26 8.55 10.34 3.52
CA PHE A 26 9.28 9.47 4.45
C PHE A 26 10.40 8.72 3.74
N TRP A 27 10.09 8.09 2.61
CA TRP A 27 11.07 7.35 1.83
C TRP A 27 12.24 8.23 1.41
N ARG A 28 11.98 9.39 0.86
CA ARG A 28 13.01 10.32 0.42
C ARG A 28 13.92 10.78 1.55
N ARG A 29 13.37 10.94 2.74
CA ARG A 29 14.13 11.41 3.91
C ARG A 29 14.95 10.31 4.56
N HIS A 30 14.47 9.07 4.56
CA HIS A 30 15.04 8.00 5.38
C HIS A 30 15.76 6.92 4.58
N TYR A 31 15.47 6.77 3.29
CA TYR A 31 16.10 5.72 2.51
C TYR A 31 17.56 6.07 2.20
N ARG A 32 18.46 5.17 2.61
CA ARG A 32 19.90 5.30 2.37
C ARG A 32 20.52 4.00 1.86
N GLY A 33 19.76 3.23 1.08
CA GLY A 33 20.19 1.93 0.55
C GLY A 33 20.14 0.79 1.56
N LYS A 34 19.56 1.03 2.75
CA LYS A 34 19.40 0.02 3.80
C LYS A 34 17.93 -0.32 3.99
N LEU A 35 17.67 -1.49 4.57
CA LEU A 35 16.32 -1.93 4.89
C LEU A 35 15.68 -0.98 5.91
N ILE A 36 14.47 -0.49 5.58
CA ILE A 36 13.69 0.34 6.49
C ILE A 36 12.65 -0.54 7.16
N THR A 37 12.64 -0.55 8.51
CA THR A 37 11.73 -1.37 9.31
C THR A 37 10.91 -0.55 10.32
N TYR A 38 11.00 0.76 10.26
CA TYR A 38 10.37 1.71 11.19
C TYR A 38 9.44 2.66 10.44
N GLY A 39 8.77 3.56 11.16
CA GLY A 39 7.79 4.48 10.58
C GLY A 39 6.60 3.74 10.00
N PRO A 40 6.17 4.03 8.78
CA PRO A 40 5.04 3.32 8.16
C PRO A 40 5.28 1.81 8.01
N TYR A 41 6.55 1.39 7.93
CA TYR A 41 6.92 -0.03 7.82
C TYR A 41 6.79 -0.80 9.13
N SER A 42 6.49 -0.14 10.23
CA SER A 42 6.23 -0.81 11.51
C SER A 42 4.82 -1.39 11.61
N HIS A 43 3.90 -0.97 10.75
CA HIS A 43 2.51 -1.40 10.75
C HIS A 43 2.23 -2.46 9.70
N VAL A 44 2.71 -2.25 8.47
CA VAL A 44 2.59 -3.19 7.36
C VAL A 44 3.91 -3.20 6.59
N ARG A 45 4.17 -4.30 5.87
CA ARG A 45 5.41 -4.44 5.11
C ARG A 45 5.44 -3.64 3.81
N HIS A 46 4.26 -3.33 3.26
CA HIS A 46 4.15 -2.62 1.99
C HIS A 46 3.21 -1.41 2.10
N PRO A 47 3.63 -0.38 2.86
CA PRO A 47 2.77 0.78 3.12
C PRO A 47 2.42 1.59 1.87
N LEU A 48 3.30 1.63 0.86
CA LEU A 48 2.97 2.30 -0.40
C LEU A 48 1.83 1.60 -1.12
N TYR A 49 1.89 0.27 -1.23
CA TYR A 49 0.83 -0.47 -1.90
C TYR A 49 -0.48 -0.43 -1.12
N ALA A 50 -0.43 -0.45 0.21
CA ALA A 50 -1.61 -0.27 1.05
C ALA A 50 -2.25 1.09 0.81
N SER A 51 -1.46 2.15 0.78
CA SER A 51 -1.90 3.52 0.52
C SER A 51 -2.49 3.66 -0.89
N PHE A 52 -1.83 3.08 -1.87
CA PHE A 52 -2.27 3.08 -3.26
C PHE A 52 -3.60 2.34 -3.42
N LEU A 53 -3.76 1.21 -2.75
CA LEU A 53 -5.02 0.45 -2.80
C LEU A 53 -6.18 1.26 -2.21
N ILE A 54 -5.95 1.97 -1.11
CA ILE A 54 -6.96 2.87 -0.53
C ILE A 54 -7.33 3.96 -1.53
N LEU A 55 -6.34 4.56 -2.20
CA LEU A 55 -6.57 5.59 -3.20
C LEU A 55 -7.42 5.06 -4.36
N VAL A 56 -7.07 3.90 -4.92
CA VAL A 56 -7.77 3.31 -6.06
C VAL A 56 -9.20 2.92 -5.67
N LEU A 57 -9.37 2.35 -4.48
CA LEU A 57 -10.71 2.02 -3.97
C LEU A 57 -11.55 3.28 -3.82
N GLY A 58 -10.97 4.35 -3.26
CA GLY A 58 -11.64 5.63 -3.12
C GLY A 58 -12.06 6.21 -4.48
N LEU A 59 -11.17 6.17 -5.47
CA LEU A 59 -11.47 6.64 -6.82
C LEU A 59 -12.58 5.83 -7.48
N ALA A 60 -12.57 4.51 -7.31
CA ALA A 60 -13.61 3.66 -7.88
C ALA A 60 -14.98 3.94 -7.27
N LEU A 61 -15.03 4.34 -5.99
CA LEU A 61 -16.28 4.74 -5.34
C LEU A 61 -16.68 6.17 -5.66
N LEU A 62 -15.71 7.08 -5.80
CA LEU A 62 -15.95 8.49 -6.09
C LEU A 62 -16.38 8.70 -7.55
N ILE A 63 -15.70 8.05 -8.46
CA ILE A 63 -15.93 8.13 -9.91
C ILE A 63 -16.14 6.71 -10.41
N THR A 64 -17.39 6.23 -10.32
CA THR A 64 -17.73 4.86 -10.68
C THR A 64 -18.01 4.76 -12.19
N ILE A 65 -16.95 4.56 -12.94
CA ILE A 65 -16.95 4.37 -14.39
C ILE A 65 -16.17 3.07 -14.72
N PRO A 66 -16.36 2.50 -15.92
CA PRO A 66 -15.64 1.25 -16.26
C PRO A 66 -14.14 1.32 -16.08
N GLU A 67 -13.52 2.47 -16.37
CA GLU A 67 -12.08 2.68 -16.27
C GLU A 67 -11.56 2.58 -14.83
N THR A 68 -12.28 3.18 -13.87
CA THR A 68 -11.88 3.11 -12.46
C THR A 68 -12.12 1.73 -11.87
N LEU A 69 -13.20 1.06 -12.28
CA LEU A 69 -13.45 -0.32 -11.88
C LEU A 69 -12.42 -1.27 -12.44
N MET A 70 -12.01 -1.08 -13.69
CA MET A 70 -10.94 -1.85 -14.33
C MET A 70 -9.61 -1.62 -13.58
N LEU A 71 -9.30 -0.37 -13.25
CA LEU A 71 -8.11 -0.03 -12.48
C LEU A 71 -8.09 -0.74 -11.13
N LEU A 72 -9.22 -0.78 -10.43
CA LEU A 72 -9.33 -1.49 -9.16
C LEU A 72 -9.07 -2.99 -9.33
N LEU A 73 -9.67 -3.63 -10.34
CA LEU A 73 -9.48 -5.05 -10.61
C LEU A 73 -8.02 -5.37 -10.94
N ILE A 74 -7.39 -4.57 -11.80
CA ILE A 74 -5.99 -4.74 -12.17
C ILE A 74 -5.11 -4.57 -10.93
N THR A 75 -5.37 -3.57 -10.11
CA THR A 75 -4.61 -3.30 -8.88
C THR A 75 -4.69 -4.49 -7.92
N LEU A 76 -5.90 -5.04 -7.70
CA LEU A 76 -6.10 -6.19 -6.83
C LEU A 76 -5.39 -7.45 -7.35
N ALA A 77 -5.26 -7.59 -8.66
CA ALA A 77 -4.57 -8.73 -9.27
C ALA A 77 -3.05 -8.56 -9.23
N VAL A 78 -2.56 -7.34 -9.51
CA VAL A 78 -1.13 -7.07 -9.70
C VAL A 78 -0.39 -6.90 -8.38
N ILE A 79 -0.98 -6.25 -7.39
CA ILE A 79 -0.31 -5.97 -6.11
C ILE A 79 0.21 -7.23 -5.42
N PRO A 80 -0.57 -8.32 -5.25
CA PRO A 80 -0.04 -9.53 -4.61
C PRO A 80 1.14 -10.15 -5.35
N LEU A 81 1.12 -10.11 -6.69
CA LEU A 81 2.23 -10.63 -7.51
C LEU A 81 3.50 -9.79 -7.32
N HIS A 82 3.35 -8.47 -7.32
CA HIS A 82 4.47 -7.55 -7.05
C HIS A 82 5.05 -7.74 -5.66
N ILE A 83 4.20 -7.91 -4.66
CA ILE A 83 4.62 -8.12 -3.28
C ILE A 83 5.47 -9.38 -3.16
N ARG A 84 5.06 -10.48 -3.79
CA ARG A 84 5.82 -11.72 -3.77
C ARG A 84 7.22 -11.54 -4.37
N GLY A 85 7.29 -10.87 -5.52
CA GLY A 85 8.57 -10.60 -6.18
C GLY A 85 9.48 -9.72 -5.35
N GLU A 86 8.94 -8.67 -4.75
CA GLU A 86 9.71 -7.77 -3.89
C GLU A 86 10.19 -8.46 -2.63
N GLU A 87 9.35 -9.28 -1.98
CA GLU A 87 9.74 -10.00 -0.77
C GLU A 87 10.84 -11.03 -1.05
N GLU A 88 10.78 -11.71 -2.19
CA GLU A 88 11.86 -12.60 -2.62
C GLU A 88 13.17 -11.85 -2.82
N GLU A 89 13.11 -10.70 -3.48
CA GLU A 89 14.28 -9.85 -3.71
C GLU A 89 14.86 -9.33 -2.40
N LEU A 90 14.02 -8.90 -1.48
CA LEU A 90 14.45 -8.41 -0.17
C LEU A 90 15.07 -9.52 0.69
N LEU A 91 14.54 -10.75 0.60
CA LEU A 91 15.13 -11.91 1.27
C LEU A 91 16.53 -12.22 0.72
N LYS A 92 16.72 -12.13 -0.59
CA LYS A 92 18.03 -12.30 -1.22
C LYS A 92 19.01 -11.21 -0.79
N ARG A 93 18.54 -9.98 -0.68
CA ARG A 93 19.37 -8.81 -0.41
C ARG A 93 19.75 -8.68 1.06
N TYR A 94 18.79 -8.90 1.96
CA TYR A 94 18.94 -8.66 3.41
C TYR A 94 18.92 -9.92 4.26
N GLY A 95 18.51 -11.07 3.71
CA GLY A 95 18.53 -12.37 4.39
C GLY A 95 17.81 -12.38 5.74
N GLU A 96 18.54 -12.74 6.80
CA GLU A 96 17.99 -12.89 8.15
C GLU A 96 17.39 -11.58 8.70
N ALA A 97 17.95 -10.42 8.33
CA ALA A 97 17.40 -9.14 8.76
C ALA A 97 15.95 -8.98 8.27
N TYR A 98 15.68 -9.36 7.02
CA TYR A 98 14.34 -9.27 6.48
C TYR A 98 13.42 -10.35 7.06
N ARG A 99 13.92 -11.55 7.33
CA ARG A 99 13.15 -12.62 7.98
C ARG A 99 12.69 -12.19 9.37
N ARG A 100 13.57 -11.58 10.16
CA ARG A 100 13.21 -11.05 11.48
C ARG A 100 12.15 -9.95 11.37
N TYR A 101 12.28 -9.09 10.38
CA TYR A 101 11.30 -8.05 10.11
C TYR A 101 9.93 -8.66 9.77
N MET A 102 9.88 -9.68 8.90
CA MET A 102 8.64 -10.36 8.53
C MET A 102 7.93 -10.98 9.72
N LYS A 103 8.68 -11.51 10.68
CA LYS A 103 8.12 -12.09 11.91
C LYS A 103 7.55 -11.04 12.85
N ARG A 104 8.18 -9.86 12.90
CA ARG A 104 7.74 -8.75 13.74
C ARG A 104 6.57 -8.00 13.12
N VAL A 105 6.61 -7.77 11.81
CA VAL A 105 5.55 -7.08 11.06
C VAL A 105 4.92 -8.11 10.12
N ARG A 106 3.88 -8.78 10.61
CA ARG A 106 3.24 -9.91 9.91
C ARG A 106 2.42 -9.52 8.71
N TRP A 107 1.88 -8.30 8.71
CA TRP A 107 0.89 -7.88 7.73
C TRP A 107 1.55 -7.22 6.54
N ARG A 108 1.14 -7.61 5.35
CA ARG A 108 1.66 -7.03 4.10
C ARG A 108 1.00 -5.71 3.77
N LEU A 109 -0.33 -5.67 3.83
CA LEU A 109 -1.14 -4.52 3.41
C LEU A 109 -2.15 -4.09 4.46
N ILE A 110 -2.88 -5.03 5.05
CA ILE A 110 -4.04 -4.76 5.89
C ILE A 110 -3.84 -5.47 7.23
N PRO A 111 -3.65 -4.72 8.33
CA PRO A 111 -3.49 -5.32 9.64
C PRO A 111 -4.67 -6.24 10.00
N GLY A 112 -4.35 -7.45 10.42
CA GLY A 112 -5.35 -8.45 10.79
C GLY A 112 -5.93 -9.27 9.64
N ILE A 113 -5.62 -8.94 8.38
CA ILE A 113 -6.20 -9.62 7.21
C ILE A 113 -5.12 -10.16 6.27
N TYR A 114 -4.22 -9.32 5.82
CA TYR A 114 -3.19 -9.68 4.81
C TYR A 114 -1.89 -8.85 5.05
#